data_e5703d4aa2e4ddc1d9965f7bf439a9b1
#
_entry.id   e5703d4aa2e4ddc1d9965f7bf439a9b1
#
_cell.length_a   1.000
_cell.length_b   1.000
_cell.length_c   1.000
_cell.angle_alpha   90.00
_cell.angle_beta   90.00
_cell.angle_gamma   90.00
#
_symmetry.space_group_name_H-M   'P 1'
#
loop_
_entity.id
_entity.type
_entity.pdbx_description
1 polymer ?
#
loop_
_entity_poly.entity_id
_entity_poly.type
_entity_poly.pdbx_seq_one_letter_code
_entity_poly.pdbx_strand_id
1 'polypeptide(L)'
;MTIPVYLFLGFLEGGKTQFIQESMSDKRFHDGDRTLIVVCEEGIEEFDTSKFHGGNVTIAVIEDEAELNTKHLEELRKKCRAERVLIEYNGMWLIQQLAEALPKNWQIYQTMMMLDATTFDIYNANMRQLMIDKFSAAEMIAINRCEPGVDKAKFHNAVRALNRRASILFEYKDGSIEPDDIK
;
A
#
# COMPACT_ATOMS: atom_id res chain seq x y z
N MET A 1 -18.89 -2.73 15.61
CA MET A 1 -18.25 -1.61 14.88
C MET A 1 -17.26 -2.20 13.88
N THR A 2 -17.38 -1.84 12.61
CA THR A 2 -16.46 -2.25 11.55
C THR A 2 -15.25 -1.32 11.54
N ILE A 3 -14.06 -1.89 11.42
CA ILE A 3 -12.81 -1.12 11.34
C ILE A 3 -12.37 -1.09 9.87
N PRO A 4 -12.35 0.08 9.23
CA PRO A 4 -11.87 0.21 7.86
C PRO A 4 -10.36 0.03 7.80
N VAL A 5 -9.93 -0.75 6.80
CA VAL A 5 -8.51 -1.02 6.51
C VAL A 5 -8.17 -0.47 5.13
N TYR A 6 -7.07 0.26 5.07
CA TYR A 6 -6.45 0.72 3.84
C TYR A 6 -5.14 -0.04 3.65
N LEU A 7 -5.07 -0.82 2.60
CA LEU A 7 -3.97 -1.72 2.34
C LEU A 7 -3.05 -1.15 1.25
N PHE A 8 -1.76 -1.08 1.56
CA PHE A 8 -0.73 -0.59 0.65
C PHE A 8 0.24 -1.71 0.32
N LEU A 9 0.26 -2.06 -0.96
CA LEU A 9 1.06 -3.14 -1.53
C LEU A 9 2.21 -2.59 -2.34
N GLY A 10 3.22 -3.39 -2.55
CA GLY A 10 4.39 -3.08 -3.36
C GLY A 10 5.66 -3.69 -2.77
N PHE A 11 6.73 -3.66 -3.54
CA PHE A 11 8.02 -4.16 -3.10
C PHE A 11 8.76 -3.15 -2.21
N LEU A 12 9.81 -3.62 -1.53
CA LEU A 12 10.64 -2.77 -0.68
C LEU A 12 11.11 -1.53 -1.44
N GLU A 13 11.03 -0.37 -0.79
CA GLU A 13 11.41 0.93 -1.36
C GLU A 13 10.63 1.33 -2.64
N GLY A 14 9.49 0.71 -2.86
CA GLY A 14 8.61 0.99 -4.01
C GLY A 14 7.77 2.26 -3.89
N GLY A 15 7.90 3.02 -2.79
CA GLY A 15 7.18 4.27 -2.58
C GLY A 15 5.94 4.16 -1.67
N LYS A 16 5.71 3.02 -0.99
CA LYS A 16 4.58 2.84 -0.07
C LYS A 16 4.61 3.84 1.08
N THR A 17 5.75 3.95 1.76
CA THR A 17 5.94 4.86 2.90
C THR A 17 5.69 6.30 2.50
N GLN A 18 6.24 6.75 1.39
CA GLN A 18 6.04 8.10 0.87
C GLN A 18 4.56 8.36 0.54
N PHE A 19 3.90 7.43 -0.12
CA PHE A 19 2.48 7.57 -0.46
C PHE A 19 1.60 7.69 0.80
N ILE A 20 1.85 6.86 1.81
CA ILE A 20 1.14 6.92 3.09
C ILE A 20 1.44 8.25 3.80
N GLN A 21 2.71 8.68 3.80
CA GLN A 21 3.13 9.96 4.39
C GLN A 21 2.37 11.15 3.78
N GLU A 22 2.29 11.21 2.46
CA GLU A 22 1.56 12.25 1.74
C GLU A 22 0.06 12.19 2.02
N SER A 23 -0.52 11.00 2.02
CA SER A 23 -1.94 10.78 2.33
C SER A 23 -2.28 11.25 3.75
N MET A 24 -1.46 10.89 4.74
CA MET A 24 -1.67 11.28 6.14
C MET A 24 -1.43 12.77 6.40
N SER A 25 -0.72 13.44 5.52
CA SER A 25 -0.50 14.90 5.55
C SER A 25 -1.63 15.67 4.86
N ASP A 26 -2.51 15.00 4.13
CA ASP A 26 -3.66 15.59 3.45
C ASP A 26 -4.91 15.53 4.32
N LYS A 27 -5.46 16.71 4.65
CA LYS A 27 -6.68 16.86 5.46
C LYS A 27 -7.88 16.07 4.90
N ARG A 28 -7.95 15.90 3.60
CA ARG A 28 -9.05 15.15 2.96
C ARG A 28 -9.02 13.67 3.29
N PHE A 29 -7.84 13.13 3.54
CA PHE A 29 -7.65 11.71 3.91
C PHE A 29 -7.57 11.52 5.42
N HIS A 30 -6.88 12.41 6.14
CA HIS A 30 -6.68 12.32 7.59
C HIS A 30 -6.94 13.67 8.25
N ASP A 31 -7.94 13.72 9.13
CA ASP A 31 -8.31 14.90 9.90
C ASP A 31 -8.45 14.59 11.40
N GLY A 32 -7.48 13.88 11.94
CA GLY A 32 -7.38 13.60 13.37
C GLY A 32 -8.09 12.34 13.86
N ASP A 33 -8.60 11.50 12.96
CA ASP A 33 -9.12 10.17 13.34
C ASP A 33 -8.01 9.31 13.95
N ARG A 34 -8.34 8.60 15.03
CA ARG A 34 -7.38 7.69 15.65
C ARG A 34 -7.01 6.58 14.67
N THR A 35 -5.80 6.66 14.16
CA THR A 35 -5.29 5.80 13.10
C THR A 35 -4.14 4.94 13.60
N LEU A 36 -4.21 3.65 13.34
CA LEU A 36 -3.09 2.72 13.49
C LEU A 36 -2.46 2.49 12.12
N ILE A 37 -1.16 2.73 12.01
CA ILE A 37 -0.37 2.32 10.85
C ILE A 37 0.43 1.08 11.24
N VAL A 38 0.14 -0.04 10.59
CA VAL A 38 0.90 -1.29 10.75
C VAL A 38 1.92 -1.37 9.63
N VAL A 39 3.20 -1.37 9.98
CA VAL A 39 4.31 -1.47 9.03
C VAL A 39 4.86 -2.88 9.10
N CYS A 40 4.73 -3.61 7.99
CA CYS A 40 5.17 -5.02 7.89
C CYS A 40 6.52 -5.16 7.18
N GLU A 41 7.22 -4.06 6.95
CA GLU A 41 8.47 -4.05 6.18
C GLU A 41 9.40 -2.96 6.70
N GLU A 42 10.66 -3.30 6.95
CA GLU A 42 11.69 -2.30 7.22
C GLU A 42 12.22 -1.74 5.90
N GLY A 43 12.18 -0.41 5.77
CA GLY A 43 12.74 0.34 4.66
C GLY A 43 13.68 1.43 5.15
N ILE A 44 14.31 2.13 4.21
CA ILE A 44 15.16 3.30 4.51
C ILE A 44 14.29 4.49 4.93
N GLU A 45 13.07 4.59 4.38
CA GLU A 45 12.17 5.69 4.66
C GLU A 45 11.40 5.46 5.96
N GLU A 46 11.36 6.48 6.80
CA GLU A 46 10.58 6.52 8.03
C GLU A 46 9.47 7.57 7.92
N PHE A 47 8.40 7.39 8.71
CA PHE A 47 7.33 8.38 8.80
C PHE A 47 7.74 9.60 9.60
N ASP A 48 7.51 10.77 9.05
CA ASP A 48 7.58 12.05 9.79
C ASP A 48 6.18 12.39 10.33
N THR A 49 5.92 11.94 11.54
CA THR A 49 4.61 12.12 12.19
C THR A 49 4.28 13.58 12.48
N SER A 50 5.27 14.46 12.50
CA SER A 50 5.07 15.90 12.71
C SER A 50 4.31 16.56 11.55
N LYS A 51 4.35 15.95 10.38
CA LYS A 51 3.64 16.40 9.16
C LYS A 51 2.25 15.80 8.99
N PHE A 52 1.87 14.85 9.83
CA PHE A 52 0.51 14.29 9.77
C PHE A 52 -0.52 15.33 10.18
N HIS A 53 -1.54 15.49 9.36
CA HIS A 53 -2.61 16.40 9.67
C HIS A 53 -3.45 15.89 10.84
N GLY A 54 -3.71 16.72 11.86
CA GLY A 54 -4.61 16.37 12.97
C GLY A 54 -4.07 15.43 14.05
N GLY A 55 -2.89 14.84 13.90
CA GLY A 55 -2.30 13.92 14.90
C GLY A 55 -3.08 12.60 15.04
N ASN A 56 -3.08 12.03 16.27
CA ASN A 56 -3.79 10.78 16.64
C ASN A 56 -3.35 9.55 15.84
N VAL A 57 -2.08 9.42 15.52
CA VAL A 57 -1.51 8.31 14.76
C VAL A 57 -0.58 7.49 15.65
N THR A 58 -0.78 6.18 15.62
CA THR A 58 0.12 5.21 16.26
C THR A 58 0.73 4.34 15.16
N ILE A 59 2.04 4.17 15.20
CA ILE A 59 2.77 3.30 14.27
C ILE A 59 3.21 2.06 15.03
N ALA A 60 2.92 0.88 14.47
CA ALA A 60 3.36 -0.40 14.97
C ALA A 60 4.08 -1.18 13.86
N VAL A 61 5.16 -1.84 14.20
CA VAL A 61 5.97 -2.62 13.26
C VAL A 61 5.79 -4.11 13.52
N ILE A 62 5.56 -4.87 12.45
CA ILE A 62 5.50 -6.34 12.47
C ILE A 62 6.54 -6.84 11.47
N GLU A 63 7.71 -7.22 11.97
CA GLU A 63 8.83 -7.70 11.15
C GLU A 63 8.77 -9.19 10.86
N ASP A 64 8.28 -9.96 11.83
CA ASP A 64 8.14 -11.40 11.72
C ASP A 64 6.74 -11.77 11.22
N GLU A 65 6.69 -12.51 10.13
CA GLU A 65 5.45 -13.02 9.55
C GLU A 65 4.59 -13.82 10.55
N ALA A 66 5.23 -14.52 11.49
CA ALA A 66 4.53 -15.25 12.56
C ALA A 66 3.77 -14.32 13.53
N GLU A 67 4.18 -13.06 13.65
CA GLU A 67 3.50 -12.06 14.46
C GLU A 67 2.29 -11.43 13.75
N LEU A 68 2.15 -11.64 12.44
CA LEU A 68 0.97 -11.25 11.69
C LEU A 68 -0.17 -12.23 11.98
N ASN A 69 -0.92 -11.97 13.03
CA ASN A 69 -2.04 -12.79 13.46
C ASN A 69 -3.17 -11.94 14.05
N THR A 70 -4.36 -12.51 14.10
CA THR A 70 -5.58 -11.83 14.54
C THR A 70 -5.46 -11.25 15.94
N LYS A 71 -4.89 -12.02 16.88
CA LYS A 71 -4.75 -11.58 18.28
C LYS A 71 -3.87 -10.36 18.40
N HIS A 72 -2.68 -10.39 17.75
CA HIS A 72 -1.73 -9.28 17.80
C HIS A 72 -2.31 -8.02 17.16
N LEU A 73 -2.96 -8.13 16.00
CA LEU A 73 -3.61 -6.99 15.34
C LEU A 73 -4.71 -6.37 16.21
N GLU A 74 -5.53 -7.19 16.87
CA GLU A 74 -6.55 -6.68 17.80
C GLU A 74 -5.94 -5.98 19.02
N GLU A 75 -4.89 -6.53 19.59
CA GLU A 75 -4.17 -5.92 20.71
C GLU A 75 -3.61 -4.54 20.35
N LEU A 76 -2.96 -4.43 19.21
CA LEU A 76 -2.43 -3.15 18.70
C LEU A 76 -3.54 -2.11 18.53
N ARG A 77 -4.64 -2.49 17.88
CA ARG A 77 -5.78 -1.57 17.69
C ARG A 77 -6.40 -1.12 19.00
N LYS A 78 -6.63 -2.06 19.92
CA LYS A 78 -7.23 -1.75 21.22
C LYS A 78 -6.37 -0.82 22.05
N LYS A 79 -5.05 -1.02 22.03
CA LYS A 79 -4.09 -0.20 22.78
C LYS A 79 -4.15 1.27 22.38
N CYS A 80 -4.27 1.56 21.10
CA CYS A 80 -4.38 2.94 20.60
C CYS A 80 -5.81 3.39 20.31
N ARG A 81 -6.81 2.54 20.54
CA ARG A 81 -8.23 2.81 20.28
C ARG A 81 -8.49 3.27 18.83
N ALA A 82 -7.76 2.71 17.88
CA ALA A 82 -7.85 3.12 16.49
C ALA A 82 -9.25 2.91 15.91
N GLU A 83 -9.69 3.89 15.14
CA GLU A 83 -10.96 3.90 14.40
C GLU A 83 -10.78 3.40 12.98
N ARG A 84 -9.54 3.45 12.47
CA ARG A 84 -9.14 2.90 11.18
C ARG A 84 -7.70 2.39 11.23
N VAL A 85 -7.36 1.56 10.26
CA VAL A 85 -6.03 0.95 10.15
C VAL A 85 -5.50 1.13 8.74
N LEU A 86 -4.25 1.55 8.63
CA LEU A 86 -3.46 1.50 7.41
C LEU A 86 -2.44 0.38 7.56
N ILE A 87 -2.28 -0.44 6.52
CA ILE A 87 -1.29 -1.53 6.52
C ILE A 87 -0.33 -1.30 5.35
N GLU A 88 0.93 -1.04 5.68
CA GLU A 88 2.05 -1.10 4.75
C GLU A 88 2.55 -2.54 4.72
N TYR A 89 2.11 -3.31 3.71
CA TYR A 89 2.32 -4.74 3.67
C TYR A 89 3.69 -5.10 3.11
N ASN A 90 4.26 -6.19 3.62
CA ASN A 90 5.53 -6.71 3.12
C ASN A 90 5.34 -7.33 1.72
N GLY A 91 6.13 -6.85 0.74
CA GLY A 91 6.06 -7.33 -0.63
C GLY A 91 6.40 -8.81 -0.84
N MET A 92 7.10 -9.42 0.11
CA MET A 92 7.47 -10.84 0.07
C MET A 92 6.42 -11.76 0.69
N TRP A 93 5.43 -11.22 1.42
CA TRP A 93 4.38 -12.00 2.06
C TRP A 93 3.15 -12.10 1.15
N LEU A 94 2.47 -13.26 1.17
CA LEU A 94 1.27 -13.48 0.37
C LEU A 94 0.05 -12.75 0.94
N ILE A 95 -0.84 -12.30 0.08
CA ILE A 95 -2.09 -11.65 0.48
C ILE A 95 -3.00 -12.57 1.29
N GLN A 96 -2.98 -13.87 1.00
CA GLN A 96 -3.77 -14.84 1.76
C GLN A 96 -3.41 -14.84 3.25
N GLN A 97 -2.14 -14.68 3.61
CA GLN A 97 -1.71 -14.61 5.00
C GLN A 97 -2.32 -13.43 5.73
N LEU A 98 -2.40 -12.27 5.07
CA LEU A 98 -3.09 -11.12 5.61
C LEU A 98 -4.59 -11.39 5.77
N ALA A 99 -5.24 -11.95 4.76
CA ALA A 99 -6.67 -12.26 4.81
C ALA A 99 -7.03 -13.19 5.97
N GLU A 100 -6.16 -14.16 6.26
CA GLU A 100 -6.34 -15.08 7.40
C GLU A 100 -6.06 -14.40 8.76
N ALA A 101 -5.18 -13.41 8.79
CA ALA A 101 -4.80 -12.70 10.01
C ALA A 101 -5.77 -11.58 10.40
N LEU A 102 -6.51 -11.02 9.46
CA LEU A 102 -7.40 -9.90 9.74
C LEU A 102 -8.52 -10.29 10.71
N PRO A 103 -8.76 -9.50 11.77
CA PRO A 103 -9.92 -9.68 12.62
C PRO A 103 -11.24 -9.61 11.83
N LYS A 104 -12.23 -10.37 12.24
CA LYS A 104 -13.52 -10.50 11.51
C LYS A 104 -14.27 -9.18 11.30
N ASN A 105 -14.07 -8.22 12.20
CA ASN A 105 -14.70 -6.90 12.11
C ASN A 105 -13.83 -5.85 11.39
N TRP A 106 -12.68 -6.24 10.86
CA TRP A 106 -11.87 -5.38 10.00
C TRP A 106 -12.24 -5.62 8.55
N GLN A 107 -12.48 -4.56 7.81
CA GLN A 107 -12.86 -4.64 6.41
C GLN A 107 -11.91 -3.81 5.56
N ILE A 108 -11.34 -4.43 4.53
CA ILE A 108 -10.52 -3.73 3.54
C ILE A 108 -11.44 -2.83 2.72
N TYR A 109 -11.21 -1.52 2.82
CA TYR A 109 -11.95 -0.50 2.08
C TYR A 109 -11.25 -0.14 0.78
N GLN A 110 -9.94 -0.19 0.77
CA GLN A 110 -9.15 0.13 -0.41
C GLN A 110 -7.83 -0.64 -0.39
N THR A 111 -7.44 -1.15 -1.56
CA THR A 111 -6.17 -1.82 -1.79
C THR A 111 -5.42 -1.09 -2.90
N MET A 112 -4.29 -0.50 -2.56
CA MET A 112 -3.45 0.25 -3.48
C MET A 112 -2.08 -0.41 -3.61
N MET A 113 -1.57 -0.50 -4.82
CA MET A 113 -0.22 -0.99 -5.09
C MET A 113 0.65 0.14 -5.64
N MET A 114 1.82 0.30 -5.05
CA MET A 114 2.87 1.18 -5.54
C MET A 114 3.85 0.35 -6.37
N LEU A 115 4.05 0.74 -7.62
CA LEU A 115 4.93 0.05 -8.56
C LEU A 115 5.98 1.03 -9.08
N ASP A 116 7.24 0.76 -8.79
CA ASP A 116 8.36 1.56 -9.28
C ASP A 116 8.65 1.25 -10.75
N ALA A 117 8.45 2.25 -11.62
CA ALA A 117 8.69 2.09 -13.06
C ALA A 117 10.14 1.73 -13.39
N THR A 118 11.09 2.13 -12.57
CA THR A 118 12.54 1.90 -12.79
C THR A 118 12.99 0.49 -12.45
N THR A 119 12.25 -0.22 -11.58
CA THR A 119 12.58 -1.58 -11.12
C THR A 119 11.60 -2.64 -11.59
N PHE A 120 10.56 -2.25 -12.30
CA PHE A 120 9.48 -3.17 -12.74
C PHE A 120 10.00 -4.39 -13.49
N ASP A 121 10.87 -4.20 -14.47
CA ASP A 121 11.36 -5.31 -15.30
C ASP A 121 12.14 -6.35 -14.47
N ILE A 122 12.91 -5.90 -13.50
CA ILE A 122 13.68 -6.78 -12.60
C ILE A 122 12.74 -7.61 -11.73
N TYR A 123 11.77 -6.99 -11.07
CA TYR A 123 10.80 -7.68 -10.24
C TYR A 123 9.88 -8.60 -11.04
N ASN A 124 9.44 -8.16 -12.22
CA ASN A 124 8.59 -8.96 -13.10
C ASN A 124 9.31 -10.20 -13.63
N ALA A 125 10.62 -10.12 -13.88
CA ALA A 125 11.41 -11.26 -14.32
C ALA A 125 11.75 -12.24 -13.18
N ASN A 126 12.07 -11.72 -11.98
CA ASN A 126 12.63 -12.54 -10.89
C ASN A 126 11.62 -12.90 -9.80
N MET A 127 10.55 -12.13 -9.63
CA MET A 127 9.54 -12.29 -8.58
C MET A 127 8.13 -12.34 -9.15
N ARG A 128 7.95 -13.04 -10.26
CA ARG A 128 6.69 -13.09 -11.01
C ARG A 128 5.49 -13.51 -10.16
N GLN A 129 5.63 -14.52 -9.30
CA GLN A 129 4.53 -15.02 -8.48
C GLN A 129 4.06 -13.97 -7.45
N LEU A 130 5.00 -13.27 -6.84
CA LEU A 130 4.68 -12.18 -5.92
C LEU A 130 4.05 -10.98 -6.64
N MET A 131 4.48 -10.70 -7.87
CA MET A 131 3.87 -9.69 -8.73
C MET A 131 2.40 -10.04 -9.04
N ILE A 132 2.14 -11.28 -9.43
CA ILE A 132 0.79 -11.79 -9.70
C ILE A 132 -0.09 -11.67 -8.46
N ASP A 133 0.41 -12.09 -7.30
CA ASP A 133 -0.29 -12.01 -6.03
C ASP A 133 -0.75 -10.57 -5.72
N LYS A 134 0.16 -9.60 -5.85
CA LYS A 134 -0.13 -8.19 -5.55
C LYS A 134 -1.03 -7.54 -6.62
N PHE A 135 -0.76 -7.75 -7.89
CA PHE A 135 -1.57 -7.20 -8.98
C PHE A 135 -3.02 -7.67 -8.90
N SER A 136 -3.22 -8.95 -8.61
CA SER A 136 -4.57 -9.53 -8.55
C SER A 136 -5.42 -8.94 -7.42
N ALA A 137 -4.79 -8.50 -6.34
CA ALA A 137 -5.47 -7.94 -5.17
C ALA A 137 -5.73 -6.43 -5.26
N ALA A 138 -4.99 -5.70 -6.10
CA ALA A 138 -5.03 -4.24 -6.15
C ALA A 138 -6.30 -3.71 -6.82
N GLU A 139 -6.91 -2.70 -6.22
CA GLU A 139 -7.99 -1.90 -6.84
C GLU A 139 -7.42 -0.69 -7.59
N MET A 140 -6.28 -0.19 -7.15
CA MET A 140 -5.53 0.87 -7.82
C MET A 140 -4.05 0.51 -7.85
N ILE A 141 -3.41 0.75 -8.99
CA ILE A 141 -1.97 0.58 -9.16
C ILE A 141 -1.38 1.92 -9.57
N ALA A 142 -0.57 2.49 -8.71
CA ALA A 142 0.18 3.71 -8.97
C ALA A 142 1.59 3.35 -9.44
N ILE A 143 1.89 3.66 -10.69
CA ILE A 143 3.21 3.46 -11.29
C ILE A 143 3.98 4.75 -11.10
N ASN A 144 4.91 4.74 -10.17
CA ASN A 144 5.66 5.93 -9.76
C ASN A 144 7.05 6.03 -10.42
N ARG A 145 7.72 7.14 -10.15
CA ARG A 145 9.06 7.44 -10.66
C ARG A 145 9.14 7.38 -12.18
N CYS A 146 8.03 7.70 -12.86
CA CYS A 146 7.99 7.79 -14.30
C CYS A 146 8.80 8.98 -14.81
N GLU A 147 9.45 8.79 -15.96
CA GLU A 147 10.08 9.86 -16.73
C GLU A 147 9.25 10.18 -17.95
N PRO A 148 9.41 11.39 -18.55
CA PRO A 148 8.80 11.71 -19.83
C PRO A 148 9.12 10.63 -20.89
N GLY A 149 8.09 10.14 -21.58
CA GLY A 149 8.25 9.08 -22.57
C GLY A 149 8.20 7.65 -22.01
N VAL A 150 7.78 7.48 -20.74
CA VAL A 150 7.53 6.15 -20.17
C VAL A 150 6.62 5.32 -21.08
N ASP A 151 6.97 4.04 -21.27
CA ASP A 151 6.17 3.11 -22.07
C ASP A 151 4.89 2.70 -21.30
N LYS A 152 3.88 3.54 -21.36
CA LYS A 152 2.58 3.29 -20.70
C LYS A 152 1.95 1.98 -21.18
N ALA A 153 2.08 1.64 -22.46
CA ALA A 153 1.49 0.43 -23.01
C ALA A 153 2.07 -0.84 -22.38
N LYS A 154 3.37 -0.85 -22.08
CA LYS A 154 4.02 -1.95 -21.37
C LYS A 154 3.35 -2.20 -20.01
N PHE A 155 3.20 -1.17 -19.21
CA PHE A 155 2.57 -1.27 -17.88
C PHE A 155 1.08 -1.61 -17.97
N HIS A 156 0.36 -0.95 -18.87
CA HIS A 156 -1.04 -1.25 -19.14
C HIS A 156 -1.25 -2.74 -19.42
N ASN A 157 -0.50 -3.28 -20.39
CA ASN A 157 -0.62 -4.68 -20.78
C ASN A 157 -0.25 -5.64 -19.65
N ALA A 158 0.80 -5.33 -18.88
CA ALA A 158 1.20 -6.16 -17.75
C ALA A 158 0.13 -6.21 -16.66
N VAL A 159 -0.47 -5.07 -16.32
CA VAL A 159 -1.56 -4.99 -15.34
C VAL A 159 -2.81 -5.68 -15.87
N ARG A 160 -3.25 -5.38 -17.09
CA ARG A 160 -4.50 -5.92 -17.67
C ARG A 160 -4.45 -7.43 -17.88
N ALA A 161 -3.28 -8.00 -18.08
CA ALA A 161 -3.11 -9.47 -18.14
C ALA A 161 -3.50 -10.16 -16.82
N LEU A 162 -3.38 -9.47 -15.69
CA LEU A 162 -3.61 -10.03 -14.36
C LEU A 162 -4.82 -9.43 -13.65
N ASN A 163 -5.14 -8.17 -13.93
CA ASN A 163 -6.23 -7.44 -13.30
C ASN A 163 -6.90 -6.48 -14.30
N ARG A 164 -8.10 -6.86 -14.72
CA ARG A 164 -8.86 -6.08 -15.72
C ARG A 164 -9.58 -4.87 -15.13
N ARG A 165 -9.69 -4.79 -13.81
CA ARG A 165 -10.54 -3.78 -13.11
C ARG A 165 -9.75 -2.69 -12.41
N ALA A 166 -8.50 -2.94 -12.06
CA ALA A 166 -7.70 -1.96 -11.33
C ALA A 166 -7.60 -0.64 -12.09
N SER A 167 -7.73 0.46 -11.36
CA SER A 167 -7.35 1.78 -11.89
C SER A 167 -5.83 1.86 -11.97
N ILE A 168 -5.32 2.45 -13.03
CA ILE A 168 -3.88 2.63 -13.23
C ILE A 168 -3.58 4.13 -13.30
N LEU A 169 -2.61 4.57 -12.51
CA LEU A 169 -2.10 5.92 -12.49
C LEU A 169 -0.60 5.92 -12.78
N PHE A 170 -0.14 6.92 -13.49
CA PHE A 170 1.27 7.18 -13.73
C PHE A 170 1.69 8.44 -12.97
N GLU A 171 2.63 8.31 -12.06
CA GLU A 171 3.18 9.41 -11.29
C GLU A 171 4.60 9.71 -11.78
N TYR A 172 4.80 10.93 -12.21
CA TYR A 172 6.07 11.40 -12.75
C TYR A 172 6.97 11.98 -11.65
N LYS A 173 8.27 12.04 -11.92
CA LYS A 173 9.27 12.57 -10.98
C LYS A 173 9.04 14.04 -10.61
N ASP A 174 8.34 14.79 -11.44
CA ASP A 174 7.95 16.19 -11.16
C ASP A 174 6.70 16.32 -10.28
N GLY A 175 6.11 15.19 -9.88
CA GLY A 175 4.91 15.13 -9.05
C GLY A 175 3.59 15.16 -9.84
N SER A 176 3.63 15.27 -11.17
CA SER A 176 2.42 15.19 -12.00
C SER A 176 1.88 13.76 -12.04
N ILE A 177 0.56 13.63 -12.11
CA ILE A 177 -0.15 12.35 -12.15
C ILE A 177 -1.04 12.32 -13.38
N GLU A 178 -0.95 11.24 -14.13
CA GLU A 178 -1.80 10.98 -15.28
C GLU A 178 -2.53 9.64 -15.10
N PRO A 179 -3.85 9.58 -15.34
CA PRO A 179 -4.56 8.32 -15.43
C PRO A 179 -4.13 7.55 -16.69
N ASP A 180 -4.29 6.24 -16.64
CA ASP A 180 -4.16 5.39 -17.83
C ASP A 180 -5.35 5.61 -18.76
N ASP A 181 -5.08 6.07 -19.97
CA ASP A 181 -6.07 6.37 -21.00
C ASP A 181 -6.09 5.33 -22.15
N ILE A 182 -5.31 4.28 -22.02
CA ILE A 182 -5.26 3.19 -23.00
C ILE A 182 -6.54 2.35 -22.88
N LYS A 183 -7.20 2.12 -24.06
CA LYS A 183 -8.44 1.34 -24.18
C LYS A 183 -8.15 -0.13 -24.51
#